data_f8766be74f1b50e13902757640406178
#
_entry.id   f8766be74f1b50e13902757640406178
#
_cell.length_a   1.000
_cell.length_b   1.000
_cell.length_c   1.000
_cell.angle_alpha   90.00
_cell.angle_beta   90.00
_cell.angle_gamma   90.00
#
_symmetry.space_group_name_H-M   'P 1'
#
loop_
_entity.id
_entity.type
_entity.pdbx_description
1 polymer ?
#
loop_
_entity_poly.entity_id
_entity_poly.type
_entity_poly.pdbx_seq_one_letter_code
_entity_poly.pdbx_strand_id
1 'polypeptide(L)'
;MKKISVHIIFLIIFLNFSFLTIYSSENLTVGVKKGEWIEYNVVCNGDIPLDHNVTWAKIEVIDVKNELIFVNITSKYSDNRNEIETSILNIQTGEIGEGFIIPSNLGQGDKFLEEFEGIITITKVEEKTIANEKRTVVGADTPNTSFYWDQQTGFLVEANTTNTSFSIISKAIKTNIWQHTIFGFDLIVYIVVLITISSVSIIILRHKLKK
;
A
#
# COMPACT_ATOMS: atom_id res chain seq x y z
N MET A 1 38.78 -29.20 48.22
CA MET A 1 37.66 -28.58 47.55
C MET A 1 38.11 -27.22 47.03
N LYS A 2 38.17 -27.04 45.69
CA LYS A 2 38.55 -25.75 45.08
C LYS A 2 37.36 -24.80 45.19
N LYS A 3 37.57 -23.65 45.87
CA LYS A 3 36.55 -22.56 45.91
C LYS A 3 36.40 -22.00 44.52
N ILE A 4 35.27 -22.30 43.86
CA ILE A 4 34.87 -21.63 42.60
C ILE A 4 34.59 -20.19 42.98
N SER A 5 35.33 -19.26 42.37
CA SER A 5 35.20 -17.82 42.65
C SER A 5 33.80 -17.34 42.30
N VAL A 6 33.15 -16.64 43.20
CA VAL A 6 31.83 -16.02 43.02
C VAL A 6 31.79 -15.15 41.74
N HIS A 7 32.94 -14.61 41.34
CA HIS A 7 33.10 -13.83 40.10
C HIS A 7 32.85 -14.63 38.82
N ILE A 8 33.17 -15.95 38.81
CA ILE A 8 32.93 -16.81 37.64
C ILE A 8 31.42 -17.10 37.49
N ILE A 9 30.71 -17.28 38.60
CA ILE A 9 29.25 -17.50 38.59
C ILE A 9 28.55 -16.22 38.11
N PHE A 10 29.01 -15.02 38.57
CA PHE A 10 28.45 -13.75 38.10
C PHE A 10 28.68 -13.49 36.62
N LEU A 11 29.85 -13.88 36.09
CA LEU A 11 30.19 -13.76 34.69
C LEU A 11 29.31 -14.67 33.81
N ILE A 12 29.03 -15.90 34.27
CA ILE A 12 28.17 -16.84 33.55
C ILE A 12 26.71 -16.37 33.53
N ILE A 13 26.21 -15.77 34.59
CA ILE A 13 24.86 -15.18 34.65
C ILE A 13 24.75 -13.97 33.71
N PHE A 14 25.80 -13.13 33.67
CA PHE A 14 25.82 -11.95 32.80
C PHE A 14 25.87 -12.33 31.29
N LEU A 15 26.61 -13.40 30.95
CA LEU A 15 26.64 -13.89 29.54
C LEU A 15 25.31 -14.47 29.07
N ASN A 16 24.48 -15.02 29.96
CA ASN A 16 23.16 -15.52 29.57
C ASN A 16 22.10 -14.43 29.42
N PHE A 17 22.33 -13.23 29.98
CA PHE A 17 21.42 -12.09 29.85
C PHE A 17 21.60 -11.33 28.51
N SER A 18 22.71 -11.57 27.80
CA SER A 18 23.03 -10.88 26.52
C SER A 18 22.34 -11.49 25.31
N PHE A 19 21.54 -12.54 25.44
CA PHE A 19 20.78 -13.19 24.37
C PHE A 19 19.27 -12.98 24.44
N LEU A 20 18.80 -12.05 25.25
CA LEU A 20 17.48 -11.49 25.02
C LEU A 20 17.57 -10.59 23.78
N THR A 21 17.50 -11.18 22.61
CA THR A 21 17.07 -10.47 21.41
C THR A 21 15.70 -9.89 21.74
N ILE A 22 15.69 -8.59 22.04
CA ILE A 22 14.47 -7.81 22.01
C ILE A 22 14.00 -7.93 20.56
N TYR A 23 13.04 -8.79 20.33
CA TYR A 23 12.19 -8.69 19.15
C TYR A 23 11.50 -7.33 19.31
N SER A 24 12.08 -6.30 18.70
CA SER A 24 11.37 -5.06 18.47
C SER A 24 10.17 -5.46 17.65
N SER A 25 8.99 -5.42 18.20
CA SER A 25 7.77 -5.34 17.44
C SER A 25 7.94 -4.10 16.57
N GLU A 26 8.33 -4.29 15.29
CA GLU A 26 8.26 -3.22 14.33
C GLU A 26 6.84 -2.69 14.41
N ASN A 27 6.69 -1.41 14.71
CA ASN A 27 5.39 -0.76 14.73
C ASN A 27 4.90 -0.72 13.29
N LEU A 28 4.16 -1.75 12.89
CA LEU A 28 3.51 -1.82 11.60
C LEU A 28 2.55 -0.64 11.50
N THR A 29 2.69 0.17 10.46
CA THR A 29 1.88 1.38 10.29
C THR A 29 0.90 1.20 9.14
N VAL A 30 -0.35 1.61 9.37
CA VAL A 30 -1.37 1.72 8.32
C VAL A 30 -1.13 3.02 7.55
N GLY A 31 -0.88 2.92 6.24
CA GLY A 31 -0.61 4.08 5.39
C GLY A 31 -1.84 4.65 4.70
N VAL A 32 -2.98 3.96 4.79
CA VAL A 32 -4.24 4.34 4.12
C VAL A 32 -5.18 5.07 5.06
N LYS A 33 -6.12 5.83 4.47
CA LYS A 33 -7.12 6.62 5.20
C LYS A 33 -8.53 6.35 4.67
N LYS A 34 -9.52 6.59 5.52
CA LYS A 34 -10.94 6.54 5.14
C LYS A 34 -11.23 7.39 3.91
N GLY A 35 -11.94 6.83 2.94
CA GLY A 35 -12.33 7.47 1.69
C GLY A 35 -11.29 7.37 0.58
N GLU A 36 -10.11 6.79 0.85
CA GLU A 36 -9.13 6.47 -0.19
C GLU A 36 -9.55 5.25 -0.97
N TRP A 37 -9.29 5.25 -2.27
CA TRP A 37 -9.65 4.16 -3.16
C TRP A 37 -8.68 4.02 -4.32
N ILE A 38 -8.64 2.82 -4.89
CA ILE A 38 -7.85 2.49 -6.06
C ILE A 38 -8.65 1.59 -7.00
N GLU A 39 -8.56 1.84 -8.31
CA GLU A 39 -9.18 1.04 -9.38
C GLU A 39 -8.12 0.28 -10.15
N TYR A 40 -8.43 -0.96 -10.50
CA TYR A 40 -7.56 -1.86 -11.24
C TYR A 40 -8.17 -2.25 -12.57
N ASN A 41 -7.32 -2.32 -13.58
CA ASN A 41 -7.60 -3.12 -14.78
C ASN A 41 -7.02 -4.51 -14.53
N VAL A 42 -7.83 -5.54 -14.81
CA VAL A 42 -7.42 -6.94 -14.62
C VAL A 42 -7.47 -7.63 -15.99
N VAL A 43 -6.35 -8.24 -16.36
CA VAL A 43 -6.22 -8.98 -17.62
C VAL A 43 -6.01 -10.45 -17.28
N CYS A 44 -6.94 -11.26 -17.69
CA CYS A 44 -6.97 -12.69 -17.48
C CYS A 44 -6.68 -13.43 -18.79
N ASN A 45 -5.75 -14.40 -18.79
CA ASN A 45 -5.43 -15.23 -19.96
C ASN A 45 -5.38 -16.70 -19.57
N GLY A 46 -5.85 -17.59 -20.45
CA GLY A 46 -5.87 -19.05 -20.25
C GLY A 46 -7.17 -19.53 -19.61
N ASP A 47 -7.14 -20.71 -19.01
CA ASP A 47 -8.31 -21.40 -18.45
C ASP A 47 -8.57 -20.89 -17.02
N ILE A 48 -9.25 -19.76 -16.91
CA ILE A 48 -9.59 -19.12 -15.63
C ILE A 48 -10.98 -19.56 -15.19
N PRO A 49 -11.15 -20.03 -13.92
CA PRO A 49 -12.46 -20.28 -13.35
C PRO A 49 -13.33 -19.02 -13.41
N LEU A 50 -14.64 -19.18 -13.65
CA LEU A 50 -15.59 -18.07 -13.85
C LEU A 50 -15.66 -17.12 -12.63
N ASP A 51 -15.44 -17.65 -11.43
CA ASP A 51 -15.39 -16.92 -10.17
C ASP A 51 -14.11 -16.09 -9.96
N HIS A 52 -13.08 -16.32 -10.78
CA HIS A 52 -11.82 -15.56 -10.79
C HIS A 52 -11.63 -14.71 -12.06
N ASN A 53 -12.57 -14.75 -13.00
CA ASN A 53 -12.46 -14.04 -14.28
C ASN A 53 -12.93 -12.57 -14.15
N VAL A 54 -12.24 -11.84 -13.28
CA VAL A 54 -12.45 -10.40 -13.02
C VAL A 54 -11.77 -9.59 -14.13
N THR A 55 -12.42 -8.55 -14.62
CA THR A 55 -11.88 -7.63 -15.64
C THR A 55 -11.58 -6.24 -15.10
N TRP A 56 -12.21 -5.88 -14.00
CA TRP A 56 -12.00 -4.62 -13.28
C TRP A 56 -12.33 -4.80 -11.80
N ALA A 57 -11.58 -4.13 -10.95
CA ALA A 57 -11.84 -4.08 -9.52
C ALA A 57 -11.62 -2.68 -8.95
N LYS A 58 -12.32 -2.36 -7.87
CA LYS A 58 -12.12 -1.16 -7.05
C LYS A 58 -12.03 -1.57 -5.59
N ILE A 59 -11.02 -1.09 -4.89
CA ILE A 59 -10.92 -1.21 -3.43
C ILE A 59 -11.08 0.19 -2.85
N GLU A 60 -12.01 0.33 -1.88
CA GLU A 60 -12.29 1.58 -1.20
C GLU A 60 -12.21 1.40 0.32
N VAL A 61 -11.40 2.22 0.97
CA VAL A 61 -11.25 2.21 2.44
C VAL A 61 -12.46 2.90 3.07
N ILE A 62 -13.29 2.14 3.79
CA ILE A 62 -14.49 2.65 4.46
C ILE A 62 -14.17 3.23 5.83
N ASP A 63 -13.24 2.58 6.56
CA ASP A 63 -12.81 3.01 7.89
C ASP A 63 -11.44 2.42 8.22
N VAL A 64 -10.73 3.05 9.17
CA VAL A 64 -9.45 2.57 9.70
C VAL A 64 -9.48 2.68 11.22
N LYS A 65 -9.17 1.59 11.93
CA LYS A 65 -9.14 1.52 13.39
C LYS A 65 -7.89 0.77 13.83
N ASN A 66 -6.87 1.49 14.26
CA ASN A 66 -5.57 0.95 14.60
C ASN A 66 -5.02 0.12 13.42
N GLU A 67 -4.81 -1.18 13.59
CA GLU A 67 -4.29 -2.12 12.58
C GLU A 67 -5.39 -2.70 11.66
N LEU A 68 -6.66 -2.37 11.92
CA LEU A 68 -7.80 -2.86 11.14
C LEU A 68 -8.20 -1.86 10.06
N ILE A 69 -8.30 -2.33 8.82
CA ILE A 69 -8.73 -1.58 7.66
C ILE A 69 -10.01 -2.20 7.13
N PHE A 70 -11.07 -1.42 7.11
CA PHE A 70 -12.36 -1.83 6.57
C PHE A 70 -12.45 -1.39 5.12
N VAL A 71 -12.71 -2.31 4.20
CA VAL A 71 -12.74 -2.02 2.77
C VAL A 71 -14.00 -2.54 2.11
N ASN A 72 -14.46 -1.83 1.06
CA ASN A 72 -15.35 -2.37 0.05
C ASN A 72 -14.53 -2.77 -1.17
N ILE A 73 -14.72 -3.98 -1.64
CA ILE A 73 -14.14 -4.51 -2.87
C ILE A 73 -15.27 -4.63 -3.87
N THR A 74 -15.19 -3.90 -4.97
CA THR A 74 -16.15 -4.01 -6.08
C THR A 74 -15.45 -4.68 -7.24
N SER A 75 -15.99 -5.78 -7.73
CA SER A 75 -15.45 -6.56 -8.86
C SER A 75 -16.43 -6.60 -10.02
N LYS A 76 -15.89 -6.49 -11.25
CA LYS A 76 -16.64 -6.74 -12.48
C LYS A 76 -16.03 -7.95 -13.17
N TYR A 77 -16.90 -8.90 -13.52
CA TYR A 77 -16.51 -10.15 -14.18
C TYR A 77 -16.68 -10.07 -15.69
N SER A 78 -16.06 -10.99 -16.41
CA SER A 78 -16.15 -11.08 -17.87
C SER A 78 -17.56 -11.41 -18.38
N ASP A 79 -18.41 -12.01 -17.53
CA ASP A 79 -19.82 -12.31 -17.79
C ASP A 79 -20.77 -11.14 -17.46
N ASN A 80 -20.24 -9.95 -17.19
CA ASN A 80 -20.92 -8.71 -16.76
C ASN A 80 -21.56 -8.76 -15.37
N ARG A 81 -21.29 -9.77 -14.54
CA ARG A 81 -21.65 -9.70 -13.12
C ARG A 81 -20.87 -8.59 -12.43
N ASN A 82 -21.53 -7.93 -11.48
CA ASN A 82 -20.87 -7.04 -10.53
C ASN A 82 -21.09 -7.62 -9.13
N GLU A 83 -20.03 -7.59 -8.34
CA GLU A 83 -20.06 -8.04 -6.95
C GLU A 83 -19.47 -6.96 -6.06
N ILE A 84 -20.04 -6.80 -4.87
CA ILE A 84 -19.51 -5.89 -3.86
C ILE A 84 -19.37 -6.69 -2.58
N GLU A 85 -18.16 -6.76 -2.08
CA GLU A 85 -17.82 -7.43 -0.84
C GLU A 85 -17.26 -6.42 0.16
N THR A 86 -17.63 -6.54 1.43
CA THR A 86 -17.01 -5.79 2.53
C THR A 86 -16.08 -6.71 3.28
N SER A 87 -14.82 -6.31 3.41
CA SER A 87 -13.79 -7.09 4.10
C SER A 87 -13.11 -6.26 5.20
N ILE A 88 -12.54 -6.96 6.17
CA ILE A 88 -11.72 -6.37 7.23
C ILE A 88 -10.31 -6.94 7.09
N LEU A 89 -9.37 -6.08 6.82
CA LEU A 89 -7.96 -6.43 6.70
C LEU A 89 -7.27 -6.11 8.03
N ASN A 90 -6.38 -6.99 8.48
CA ASN A 90 -5.59 -6.78 9.69
C ASN A 90 -4.09 -6.93 9.35
N ILE A 91 -3.37 -5.82 9.31
CA ILE A 91 -1.94 -5.81 8.95
C ILE A 91 -1.04 -6.47 9.98
N GLN A 92 -1.51 -6.70 11.21
CA GLN A 92 -0.74 -7.35 12.27
C GLN A 92 -0.84 -8.88 12.20
N THR A 93 -2.01 -9.41 11.88
CA THR A 93 -2.25 -10.87 11.80
C THR A 93 -2.00 -11.44 10.41
N GLY A 94 -1.82 -10.59 9.40
CA GLY A 94 -1.65 -11.00 8.01
C GLY A 94 -2.97 -11.24 7.27
N GLU A 95 -4.13 -10.99 7.89
CA GLU A 95 -5.44 -11.00 7.23
C GLU A 95 -5.55 -9.74 6.34
N ILE A 96 -4.79 -9.70 5.27
CA ILE A 96 -4.64 -8.53 4.38
C ILE A 96 -5.28 -8.73 3.00
N GLY A 97 -6.16 -9.72 2.88
CA GLY A 97 -6.96 -9.95 1.68
C GLY A 97 -6.09 -10.08 0.42
N GLU A 98 -5.42 -11.20 0.25
CA GLU A 98 -4.54 -11.48 -0.90
C GLU A 98 -3.48 -10.37 -1.15
N GLY A 99 -3.03 -9.71 -0.09
CA GLY A 99 -2.01 -8.66 -0.17
C GLY A 99 -2.47 -7.33 -0.75
N PHE A 100 -3.77 -7.02 -0.71
CA PHE A 100 -4.29 -5.76 -1.26
C PHE A 100 -3.76 -4.52 -0.55
N ILE A 101 -3.57 -4.58 0.77
CA ILE A 101 -2.98 -3.49 1.56
C ILE A 101 -2.02 -4.10 2.58
N ILE A 102 -0.76 -3.74 2.50
CA ILE A 102 0.31 -4.16 3.40
C ILE A 102 0.71 -3.02 4.36
N PRO A 103 1.51 -3.27 5.40
CA PRO A 103 2.09 -2.19 6.19
C PRO A 103 2.81 -1.16 5.32
N SER A 104 2.66 0.12 5.65
CA SER A 104 3.30 1.21 4.91
C SER A 104 4.77 1.41 5.28
N ASN A 105 5.50 2.10 4.41
CA ASN A 105 6.91 2.48 4.57
C ASN A 105 7.90 1.32 4.71
N LEU A 106 7.53 0.13 4.25
CA LEU A 106 8.46 -0.99 4.18
C LEU A 106 9.58 -0.70 3.18
N GLY A 107 10.78 -1.21 3.47
CA GLY A 107 11.96 -1.12 2.64
C GLY A 107 12.50 -2.50 2.25
N GLN A 108 13.58 -2.53 1.49
CA GLN A 108 14.22 -3.79 1.10
C GLN A 108 14.74 -4.54 2.33
N GLY A 109 14.37 -5.82 2.47
CA GLY A 109 14.70 -6.69 3.59
C GLY A 109 13.64 -6.72 4.68
N ASP A 110 12.70 -5.77 4.71
CA ASP A 110 11.57 -5.77 5.64
C ASP A 110 10.62 -6.92 5.33
N LYS A 111 9.87 -7.32 6.36
CA LYS A 111 8.99 -8.48 6.30
C LYS A 111 7.61 -8.12 6.83
N PHE A 112 6.61 -8.75 6.25
CA PHE A 112 5.25 -8.71 6.78
C PHE A 112 4.62 -10.10 6.68
N LEU A 113 3.58 -10.33 7.46
CA LEU A 113 2.81 -11.56 7.46
C LEU A 113 1.67 -11.43 6.45
N GLU A 114 1.48 -12.45 5.64
CA GLU A 114 0.33 -12.65 4.76
C GLU A 114 -0.27 -14.03 5.06
N GLU A 115 -1.59 -14.12 5.14
CA GLU A 115 -2.29 -15.28 5.69
C GLU A 115 -2.04 -16.56 4.89
N PHE A 116 -1.97 -16.48 3.57
CA PHE A 116 -1.85 -17.63 2.67
C PHE A 116 -0.40 -17.94 2.30
N GLU A 117 0.42 -16.91 2.10
CA GLU A 117 1.82 -17.03 1.68
C GLU A 117 2.78 -17.07 2.87
N GLY A 118 2.31 -16.73 4.08
CA GLY A 118 3.13 -16.65 5.28
C GLY A 118 3.99 -15.38 5.32
N ILE A 119 5.26 -15.49 5.69
CA ILE A 119 6.16 -14.33 5.79
C ILE A 119 6.66 -13.94 4.41
N ILE A 120 6.24 -12.78 3.92
CA ILE A 120 6.73 -12.16 2.69
C ILE A 120 7.89 -11.20 3.03
N THR A 121 8.96 -11.26 2.25
CA THR A 121 10.12 -10.36 2.38
C THR A 121 10.15 -9.41 1.18
N ILE A 122 10.25 -8.11 1.43
CA ILE A 122 10.44 -7.10 0.38
C ILE A 122 11.83 -7.28 -0.24
N THR A 123 11.88 -7.54 -1.54
CA THR A 123 13.12 -7.78 -2.29
C THR A 123 13.51 -6.62 -3.19
N LYS A 124 12.57 -5.73 -3.53
CA LYS A 124 12.74 -4.64 -4.49
C LYS A 124 12.20 -3.34 -3.94
N VAL A 125 12.90 -2.24 -4.24
CA VAL A 125 12.39 -0.86 -4.05
C VAL A 125 12.75 -0.11 -5.32
N GLU A 126 11.77 0.39 -6.04
CA GLU A 126 11.99 1.07 -7.31
C GLU A 126 10.95 2.18 -7.58
N GLU A 127 11.21 3.02 -8.57
CA GLU A 127 10.25 4.01 -9.04
C GLU A 127 9.43 3.46 -10.21
N LYS A 128 8.11 3.55 -10.12
CA LYS A 128 7.17 3.23 -11.21
C LYS A 128 6.21 4.37 -11.48
N THR A 129 5.69 4.45 -12.70
CA THR A 129 4.57 5.33 -13.02
C THR A 129 3.27 4.54 -12.86
N ILE A 130 2.48 4.91 -11.87
CA ILE A 130 1.21 4.27 -11.49
C ILE A 130 0.09 5.29 -11.57
N ALA A 131 -0.98 5.00 -12.29
CA ALA A 131 -2.11 5.92 -12.48
C ALA A 131 -1.67 7.37 -12.86
N ASN A 132 -0.67 7.48 -13.73
CA ASN A 132 -0.01 8.70 -14.22
C ASN A 132 0.87 9.45 -13.20
N GLU A 133 1.14 8.88 -12.02
CA GLU A 133 2.01 9.46 -11.00
C GLU A 133 3.29 8.64 -10.82
N LYS A 134 4.42 9.31 -10.59
CA LYS A 134 5.67 8.68 -10.18
C LYS A 134 5.59 8.29 -8.72
N ARG A 135 5.74 6.99 -8.43
CA ARG A 135 5.64 6.45 -7.08
C ARG A 135 6.84 5.56 -6.78
N THR A 136 7.32 5.63 -5.54
CA THR A 136 8.21 4.59 -5.01
C THR A 136 7.38 3.39 -4.65
N VAL A 137 7.74 2.24 -5.21
CA VAL A 137 7.06 0.98 -4.93
C VAL A 137 8.01 -0.01 -4.27
N VAL A 138 7.46 -0.85 -3.44
CA VAL A 138 8.14 -2.01 -2.86
C VAL A 138 7.61 -3.27 -3.52
N GLY A 139 8.48 -4.26 -3.75
CA GLY A 139 8.09 -5.48 -4.44
C GLY A 139 8.58 -6.74 -3.77
N ALA A 140 7.82 -7.82 -3.94
CA ALA A 140 8.17 -9.16 -3.53
C ALA A 140 7.70 -10.17 -4.57
N ASP A 141 8.39 -11.29 -4.63
CA ASP A 141 8.02 -12.43 -5.48
C ASP A 141 7.72 -13.63 -4.59
N THR A 142 6.58 -14.28 -4.84
CA THR A 142 6.23 -15.60 -4.35
C THR A 142 6.37 -16.62 -5.49
N PRO A 143 6.20 -17.93 -5.27
CA PRO A 143 6.37 -18.91 -6.34
C PRO A 143 5.54 -18.66 -7.60
N ASN A 144 4.34 -18.10 -7.45
CA ASN A 144 3.40 -17.91 -8.54
C ASN A 144 3.06 -16.44 -8.82
N THR A 145 3.39 -15.52 -7.91
CA THR A 145 2.95 -14.12 -8.02
C THR A 145 4.09 -13.14 -7.75
N SER A 146 4.21 -12.14 -8.60
CA SER A 146 5.05 -10.97 -8.39
C SER A 146 4.17 -9.80 -7.99
N PHE A 147 4.47 -9.18 -6.86
CA PHE A 147 3.71 -8.08 -6.29
C PHE A 147 4.49 -6.79 -6.28
N TYR A 148 3.78 -5.66 -6.44
CA TYR A 148 4.27 -4.32 -6.17
C TYR A 148 3.23 -3.53 -5.40
N TRP A 149 3.68 -2.88 -4.32
CA TRP A 149 2.86 -2.01 -3.47
C TRP A 149 3.43 -0.60 -3.47
N ASP A 150 2.57 0.40 -3.39
CA ASP A 150 3.00 1.77 -3.12
C ASP A 150 3.64 1.83 -1.72
N GLN A 151 4.88 2.25 -1.62
CA GLN A 151 5.64 2.23 -0.36
C GLN A 151 4.96 3.05 0.73
N GLN A 152 4.44 4.23 0.40
CA GLN A 152 3.88 5.16 1.36
C GLN A 152 2.54 4.72 1.93
N THR A 153 1.71 4.09 1.11
CA THR A 153 0.34 3.73 1.51
C THR A 153 0.16 2.25 1.79
N GLY A 154 1.02 1.40 1.25
CA GLY A 154 0.88 -0.04 1.29
C GLY A 154 -0.15 -0.61 0.30
N PHE A 155 -0.87 0.22 -0.48
CA PHE A 155 -1.78 -0.27 -1.50
C PHE A 155 -1.05 -1.07 -2.58
N LEU A 156 -1.62 -2.23 -2.94
CA LEU A 156 -1.19 -2.99 -4.11
C LEU A 156 -1.35 -2.12 -5.36
N VAL A 157 -0.32 -2.03 -6.20
CA VAL A 157 -0.36 -1.26 -7.45
C VAL A 157 -0.21 -2.13 -8.68
N GLU A 158 0.42 -3.27 -8.53
CA GLU A 158 0.57 -4.27 -9.60
C GLU A 158 0.72 -5.66 -8.99
N ALA A 159 -0.01 -6.64 -9.54
CA ALA A 159 0.22 -8.06 -9.26
C ALA A 159 0.23 -8.82 -10.59
N ASN A 160 1.12 -9.78 -10.70
CA ASN A 160 1.22 -10.67 -11.85
C ASN A 160 1.29 -12.11 -11.36
N THR A 161 0.17 -12.80 -11.41
CA THR A 161 0.06 -14.22 -11.04
C THR A 161 0.15 -15.06 -12.30
N THR A 162 1.03 -16.07 -12.28
CA THR A 162 1.22 -17.00 -13.38
C THR A 162 1.18 -18.43 -12.86
N ASN A 163 0.32 -19.23 -13.48
CA ASN A 163 0.21 -20.67 -13.23
C ASN A 163 0.43 -21.42 -14.56
N THR A 164 0.49 -22.73 -14.53
CA THR A 164 0.66 -23.58 -15.72
C THR A 164 -0.46 -23.42 -16.76
N SER A 165 -1.68 -23.08 -16.33
CA SER A 165 -2.88 -23.00 -17.17
C SER A 165 -3.41 -21.58 -17.38
N PHE A 166 -3.03 -20.62 -16.54
CA PHE A 166 -3.52 -19.24 -16.65
C PHE A 166 -2.53 -18.19 -16.15
N SER A 167 -2.79 -16.92 -16.52
CA SER A 167 -2.15 -15.76 -15.92
C SER A 167 -3.17 -14.67 -15.62
N ILE A 168 -2.97 -13.95 -14.53
CA ILE A 168 -3.79 -12.80 -14.12
C ILE A 168 -2.84 -11.63 -13.85
N ILE A 169 -3.08 -10.51 -14.53
CA ILE A 169 -2.32 -9.28 -14.35
C ILE A 169 -3.27 -8.20 -13.86
N SER A 170 -3.06 -7.71 -12.66
CA SER A 170 -3.80 -6.60 -12.06
C SER A 170 -2.92 -5.36 -12.02
N LYS A 171 -3.41 -4.23 -12.57
CA LYS A 171 -2.69 -2.95 -12.55
C LYS A 171 -3.59 -1.82 -12.10
N ALA A 172 -3.11 -1.02 -11.16
CA ALA A 172 -3.75 0.21 -10.75
C ALA A 172 -3.79 1.21 -11.90
N ILE A 173 -5.01 1.69 -12.24
CA ILE A 173 -5.24 2.61 -13.36
C ILE A 173 -5.75 3.98 -12.90
N LYS A 174 -6.35 4.05 -11.72
CA LYS A 174 -6.93 5.28 -11.18
C LYS A 174 -7.04 5.23 -9.66
N THR A 175 -6.89 6.39 -9.01
CA THR A 175 -6.99 6.52 -7.54
C THR A 175 -7.25 7.97 -7.14
N ASN A 176 -7.75 8.20 -5.93
CA ASN A 176 -7.79 9.51 -5.29
C ASN A 176 -6.71 9.72 -4.23
N ILE A 177 -5.83 8.74 -4.03
CA ILE A 177 -4.80 8.77 -2.97
C ILE A 177 -3.71 9.78 -3.30
N TRP A 178 -3.31 9.81 -4.58
CA TRP A 178 -2.22 10.65 -5.05
C TRP A 178 -2.82 11.87 -5.73
N GLN A 179 -2.61 13.03 -5.12
CA GLN A 179 -3.05 14.30 -5.68
C GLN A 179 -1.99 14.84 -6.62
N HIS A 180 -2.42 15.34 -7.77
CA HIS A 180 -1.54 16.07 -8.67
C HIS A 180 -1.03 17.34 -7.98
N THR A 181 0.24 17.37 -7.67
CA THR A 181 0.90 18.57 -7.16
C THR A 181 1.61 19.29 -8.30
N ILE A 182 1.39 20.60 -8.42
CA ILE A 182 2.15 21.48 -9.31
C ILE A 182 3.11 22.28 -8.45
N PHE A 183 4.42 22.14 -8.68
CA PHE A 183 5.48 22.77 -7.87
C PHE A 183 5.37 22.47 -6.36
N GLY A 184 4.92 21.24 -5.99
CA GLY A 184 4.76 20.83 -4.58
C GLY A 184 3.52 21.37 -3.87
N PHE A 185 2.63 22.06 -4.58
CA PHE A 185 1.35 22.52 -4.05
C PHE A 185 0.18 21.77 -4.68
N ASP A 186 -0.85 21.51 -3.89
CA ASP A 186 -2.10 20.97 -4.38
C ASP A 186 -2.65 21.84 -5.53
N LEU A 187 -3.15 21.22 -6.60
CA LEU A 187 -3.74 21.91 -7.76
C LEU A 187 -4.80 22.93 -7.34
N ILE A 188 -5.60 22.63 -6.31
CA ILE A 188 -6.63 23.51 -5.78
C ILE A 188 -6.00 24.81 -5.23
N VAL A 189 -4.90 24.69 -4.47
CA VAL A 189 -4.17 25.86 -3.94
C VAL A 189 -3.68 26.75 -5.08
N TYR A 190 -3.13 26.14 -6.14
CA TYR A 190 -2.67 26.87 -7.31
C TYR A 190 -3.80 27.63 -8.02
N ILE A 191 -4.96 26.99 -8.20
CA ILE A 191 -6.15 27.62 -8.80
C ILE A 191 -6.63 28.79 -7.94
N VAL A 192 -6.70 28.63 -6.61
CA VAL A 192 -7.11 29.70 -5.69
C VAL A 192 -6.16 30.90 -5.77
N VAL A 193 -4.84 30.67 -5.82
CA VAL A 193 -3.84 31.73 -5.97
C VAL A 193 -4.02 32.48 -7.30
N LEU A 194 -4.25 31.76 -8.41
CA LEU A 194 -4.50 32.41 -9.71
C LEU A 194 -5.75 33.26 -9.72
N ILE A 195 -6.85 32.79 -9.12
CA ILE A 195 -8.11 33.54 -9.01
C ILE A 195 -7.92 34.82 -8.17
N THR A 196 -7.19 34.72 -7.05
CA THR A 196 -6.94 35.89 -6.19
C THR A 196 -6.09 36.94 -6.88
N ILE A 197 -5.00 36.55 -7.58
CA ILE A 197 -4.16 37.46 -8.36
C ILE A 197 -4.98 38.15 -9.46
N SER A 198 -5.81 37.41 -10.18
CA SER A 198 -6.65 37.91 -11.25
C SER A 198 -7.67 38.94 -10.72
N SER A 199 -8.29 38.64 -9.58
CA SER A 199 -9.27 39.52 -8.93
C SER A 199 -8.66 40.85 -8.48
N VAL A 200 -7.48 40.80 -7.85
CA VAL A 200 -6.72 41.98 -7.43
C VAL A 200 -6.33 42.84 -8.63
N SER A 201 -5.86 42.20 -9.71
CA SER A 201 -5.48 42.90 -10.95
C SER A 201 -6.65 43.67 -11.59
N ILE A 202 -7.85 43.06 -11.60
CA ILE A 202 -9.08 43.69 -12.11
C ILE A 202 -9.46 44.91 -11.25
N ILE A 203 -9.36 44.83 -9.92
CA ILE A 203 -9.64 45.92 -9.00
C ILE A 203 -8.71 47.10 -9.25
N ILE A 204 -7.38 46.83 -9.40
CA ILE A 204 -6.39 47.88 -9.66
C ILE A 204 -6.65 48.55 -11.01
N LEU A 205 -6.98 47.80 -12.05
CA LEU A 205 -7.31 48.34 -13.38
C LEU A 205 -8.55 49.23 -13.33
N ARG A 206 -9.62 48.78 -12.65
CA ARG A 206 -10.85 49.60 -12.49
C ARG A 206 -10.59 50.89 -11.72
N HIS A 207 -9.69 50.88 -10.72
CA HIS A 207 -9.34 52.08 -9.96
C HIS A 207 -8.52 53.08 -10.80
N LYS A 208 -7.63 52.59 -11.69
CA LYS A 208 -6.86 53.43 -12.61
C LYS A 208 -7.72 54.06 -13.72
N LEU A 209 -8.77 53.40 -14.18
CA LEU A 209 -9.66 53.87 -15.24
C LEU A 209 -10.71 54.89 -14.73
N LYS A 210 -10.85 55.06 -13.41
CA LYS A 210 -11.76 56.04 -12.79
C LYS A 210 -11.08 57.36 -12.40
N LYS A 211 -9.74 57.45 -12.61
CA LYS A 211 -8.96 58.69 -12.49
C LYS A 211 -8.67 59.23 -13.87
#